data_63cbe09dbdd9df7789f25dfa1e668a44
#
_entry.id   63cbe09dbdd9df7789f25dfa1e668a44
#
_cell.length_a   1.000
_cell.length_b   1.000
_cell.length_c   1.000
_cell.angle_alpha   90.00
_cell.angle_beta   90.00
_cell.angle_gamma   90.00
#
_symmetry.space_group_name_H-M   'P 1'
#
loop_
_entity.id
_entity.type
_entity.pdbx_description
1 polymer ?
#
loop_
_entity_poly.entity_id
_entity_poly.type
_entity_poly.pdbx_seq_one_letter_code
_entity_poly.pdbx_strand_id
1 'polypeptide(L)'
;MSQGVVQEMVATALLGALDGAKKKGQLKTEAWPALTLDAPKRPEWGDLASTVAMSLAASEQRAPHDIAQIIVENLPRREQLFERVEIVRPGFLNLTVKPALWQEVLKEIESQGAAYGKADLGRGRRVLVEYVSANPTGPLHVGHGRGAAV
;
A
#
# COMPACT_ATOMS: atom_id res chain seq x y z
N MET A 1 -11.12 -0.86 1.02
CA MET A 1 -10.35 -1.11 -0.22
C MET A 1 -9.46 -2.29 0.06
N SER A 2 -9.57 -3.36 -0.72
CA SER A 2 -8.67 -4.50 -0.62
C SER A 2 -7.28 -4.01 -1.00
N GLN A 3 -6.34 -4.00 -0.06
CA GLN A 3 -4.94 -3.78 -0.38
C GLN A 3 -4.49 -4.95 -1.26
N GLY A 4 -3.80 -4.66 -2.36
CA GLY A 4 -3.29 -5.73 -3.23
C GLY A 4 -2.28 -6.60 -2.49
N VAL A 5 -2.11 -7.83 -2.92
CA VAL A 5 -1.21 -8.83 -2.31
C VAL A 5 0.19 -8.25 -2.02
N VAL A 6 0.74 -7.48 -2.95
CA VAL A 6 2.06 -6.84 -2.78
C VAL A 6 2.05 -5.81 -1.66
N GLN A 7 0.97 -5.01 -1.55
CA GLN A 7 0.84 -4.03 -0.46
C GLN A 7 0.74 -4.72 0.90
N GLU A 8 0.03 -5.85 1.00
CA GLU A 8 -0.06 -6.64 2.23
C GLU A 8 1.30 -7.25 2.63
N MET A 9 2.07 -7.75 1.66
CA MET A 9 3.42 -8.25 1.90
C MET A 9 4.36 -7.15 2.40
N VAL A 10 4.30 -5.97 1.78
CA VAL A 10 5.10 -4.81 2.18
C VAL A 10 4.67 -4.29 3.55
N ALA A 11 3.36 -4.19 3.82
CA ALA A 11 2.84 -3.80 5.12
C ALA A 11 3.31 -4.77 6.23
N THR A 12 3.24 -6.07 5.97
CA THR A 12 3.74 -7.10 6.89
C THR A 12 5.23 -6.94 7.17
N ALA A 13 6.03 -6.63 6.15
CA ALA A 13 7.46 -6.40 6.31
C ALA A 13 7.74 -5.14 7.15
N LEU A 14 7.01 -4.06 6.93
CA LEU A 14 7.15 -2.82 7.72
C LEU A 14 6.72 -3.02 9.17
N LEU A 15 5.61 -3.72 9.42
CA LEU A 15 5.20 -4.09 10.80
C LEU A 15 6.27 -4.95 11.47
N GLY A 16 6.81 -5.94 10.76
CA GLY A 16 7.90 -6.76 11.27
C GLY A 16 9.16 -5.97 11.60
N ALA A 17 9.47 -4.92 10.82
CA ALA A 17 10.57 -4.01 11.10
C ALA A 17 10.34 -3.19 12.38
N LEU A 18 9.12 -2.66 12.54
CA LEU A 18 8.72 -1.91 13.73
C LEU A 18 8.78 -2.79 14.99
N ASP A 19 8.24 -4.01 14.93
CA ASP A 19 8.29 -4.97 16.03
C ASP A 19 9.71 -5.40 16.36
N GLY A 20 10.55 -5.58 15.33
CA GLY A 20 11.98 -5.88 15.50
C GLY A 20 12.72 -4.75 16.19
N ALA A 21 12.50 -3.51 15.77
CA ALA A 21 13.07 -2.32 16.38
C ALA A 21 12.61 -2.14 17.84
N LYS A 22 11.33 -2.41 18.14
CA LYS A 22 10.80 -2.37 19.50
C LYS A 22 11.45 -3.41 20.39
N LYS A 23 11.59 -4.65 19.95
CA LYS A 23 12.28 -5.73 20.67
C LYS A 23 13.73 -5.40 21.01
N LYS A 24 14.38 -4.62 20.15
CA LYS A 24 15.77 -4.13 20.37
C LYS A 24 15.83 -2.85 21.23
N GLY A 25 14.70 -2.31 21.66
CA GLY A 25 14.64 -1.07 22.43
C GLY A 25 14.95 0.18 21.61
N GLN A 26 14.96 0.09 20.28
CA GLN A 26 15.22 1.21 19.37
C GLN A 26 14.00 2.11 19.20
N LEU A 27 12.80 1.55 19.32
CA LEU A 27 11.50 2.25 19.34
C LEU A 27 10.75 1.90 20.62
N LYS A 28 9.94 2.85 21.14
CA LYS A 28 9.24 2.77 22.42
C LYS A 28 7.73 2.72 22.30
N THR A 29 7.20 3.14 21.15
CA THR A 29 5.76 3.21 20.88
C THR A 29 5.08 1.88 21.15
N GLU A 30 3.97 1.90 21.91
CA GLU A 30 3.25 0.69 22.30
C GLU A 30 2.36 0.14 21.20
N ALA A 31 1.70 1.03 20.46
CA ALA A 31 0.79 0.68 19.37
C ALA A 31 1.21 1.39 18.07
N TRP A 32 1.31 0.63 16.99
CA TRP A 32 1.69 1.19 15.71
C TRP A 32 0.52 1.97 15.06
N PRO A 33 0.81 3.10 14.40
CA PRO A 33 -0.21 3.80 13.62
C PRO A 33 -0.66 2.94 12.44
N ALA A 34 -1.80 3.27 11.86
CA ALA A 34 -2.23 2.66 10.62
C ALA A 34 -1.17 2.89 9.53
N LEU A 35 -0.70 1.81 8.91
CA LEU A 35 0.25 1.90 7.82
C LEU A 35 -0.46 2.38 6.56
N THR A 36 0.03 3.46 5.98
CA THR A 36 -0.35 3.91 4.65
C THR A 36 0.75 3.52 3.67
N LEU A 37 0.35 2.88 2.57
CA LEU A 37 1.19 2.53 1.45
C LEU A 37 0.54 3.10 0.20
N ASP A 38 1.06 4.20 -0.28
CA ASP A 38 0.54 4.91 -1.44
C ASP A 38 1.48 4.79 -2.63
N ALA A 39 0.95 4.88 -3.84
CA ALA A 39 1.79 5.04 -5.01
C ALA A 39 2.49 6.42 -4.93
N PRO A 40 3.81 6.49 -5.09
CA PRO A 40 4.52 7.75 -5.09
C PRO A 40 4.07 8.63 -6.27
N LYS A 41 4.21 9.96 -6.11
CA LYS A 41 3.79 10.92 -7.15
C LYS A 41 4.56 10.79 -8.46
N ARG A 42 5.73 10.19 -8.43
CA ARG A 42 6.62 10.01 -9.59
C ARG A 42 7.10 8.56 -9.64
N PRO A 43 7.05 7.92 -10.84
CA PRO A 43 7.48 6.53 -11.00
C PRO A 43 8.93 6.25 -10.58
N GLU A 44 9.81 7.22 -10.75
CA GLU A 44 11.23 7.10 -10.36
C GLU A 44 11.44 6.96 -8.85
N TRP A 45 10.41 7.26 -8.03
CA TRP A 45 10.46 7.14 -6.57
C TRP A 45 10.10 5.75 -6.07
N GLY A 46 9.83 4.80 -6.97
CA GLY A 46 9.51 3.42 -6.65
C GLY A 46 8.04 3.09 -6.83
N ASP A 47 7.65 1.93 -6.32
CA ASP A 47 6.29 1.39 -6.48
C ASP A 47 5.36 1.82 -5.34
N LEU A 48 5.90 1.91 -4.13
CA LEU A 48 5.16 2.24 -2.91
C LEU A 48 5.93 3.26 -2.06
N ALA A 49 5.19 4.12 -1.38
CA ALA A 49 5.73 5.06 -0.41
C ALA A 49 4.99 4.94 0.93
N SER A 50 5.73 5.03 2.04
CA SER A 50 5.17 5.05 3.39
C SER A 50 5.60 6.28 4.17
N THR A 51 4.66 6.81 4.95
CA THR A 51 4.85 7.95 5.86
C THR A 51 4.99 7.52 7.32
N VAL A 52 5.10 6.22 7.59
CA VAL A 52 5.07 5.66 8.96
C VAL A 52 6.09 6.30 9.90
N ALA A 53 7.30 6.59 9.41
CA ALA A 53 8.33 7.24 10.25
C ALA A 53 7.93 8.65 10.68
N MET A 54 7.22 9.39 9.83
CA MET A 54 6.69 10.72 10.20
C MET A 54 5.55 10.61 11.21
N SER A 55 4.69 9.61 11.08
CA SER A 55 3.60 9.36 12.04
C SER A 55 4.11 9.00 13.44
N LEU A 56 5.29 8.39 13.54
CA LEU A 56 5.92 7.99 14.79
C LEU A 56 6.77 9.10 15.43
N ALA A 57 7.09 10.16 14.72
CA ALA A 57 8.05 11.18 15.17
C ALA A 57 7.68 11.82 16.53
N ALA A 58 6.41 12.11 16.73
CA ALA A 58 5.92 12.72 17.96
C ALA A 58 5.97 11.76 19.15
N SER A 59 5.53 10.51 18.97
CA SER A 59 5.53 9.49 20.05
C SER A 59 6.93 9.04 20.42
N GLU A 60 7.85 8.97 19.45
CA GLU A 60 9.24 8.60 19.68
C GLU A 60 10.12 9.78 20.11
N GLN A 61 9.63 11.02 20.02
CA GLN A 61 10.39 12.24 20.27
C GLN A 61 11.73 12.25 19.49
N ARG A 62 11.68 11.83 18.24
CA ARG A 62 12.83 11.62 17.37
C ARG A 62 12.56 12.15 15.96
N ALA A 63 13.60 12.56 15.26
CA ALA A 63 13.48 13.01 13.88
C ALA A 63 12.91 11.88 12.98
N PRO A 64 11.97 12.17 12.08
CA PRO A 64 11.40 11.15 11.19
C PRO A 64 12.45 10.41 10.36
N HIS A 65 13.51 11.09 9.95
CA HIS A 65 14.60 10.49 9.20
C HIS A 65 15.33 9.38 9.98
N ASP A 66 15.58 9.61 11.27
CA ASP A 66 16.26 8.63 12.14
C ASP A 66 15.35 7.41 12.39
N ILE A 67 14.04 7.65 12.54
CA ILE A 67 13.06 6.56 12.66
C ILE A 67 13.03 5.75 11.36
N ALA A 68 13.06 6.41 10.22
CA ALA A 68 13.10 5.74 8.92
C ALA A 68 14.35 4.86 8.77
N GLN A 69 15.52 5.33 9.24
CA GLN A 69 16.73 4.52 9.28
C GLN A 69 16.56 3.26 10.14
N ILE A 70 16.04 3.43 11.36
CA ILE A 70 15.76 2.30 12.26
C ILE A 70 14.84 1.27 11.58
N ILE A 71 13.78 1.73 10.91
CA ILE A 71 12.87 0.85 10.20
C ILE A 71 13.60 0.08 9.10
N VAL A 72 14.39 0.76 8.27
CA VAL A 72 15.15 0.14 7.17
C VAL A 72 16.17 -0.88 7.66
N GLU A 73 16.86 -0.60 8.76
CA GLU A 73 17.82 -1.52 9.39
C GLU A 73 17.17 -2.79 9.96
N ASN A 74 15.89 -2.70 10.32
CA ASN A 74 15.13 -3.82 10.87
C ASN A 74 14.21 -4.49 9.86
N LEU A 75 14.21 -4.09 8.58
CA LEU A 75 13.37 -4.70 7.55
C LEU A 75 13.69 -6.19 7.38
N PRO A 76 12.74 -7.08 7.69
CA PRO A 76 12.94 -8.50 7.48
C PRO A 76 12.94 -8.80 5.97
N ARG A 77 13.79 -9.74 5.56
CA ARG A 77 13.85 -10.21 4.16
C ARG A 77 14.03 -9.08 3.13
N ARG A 78 14.67 -7.99 3.50
CA ARG A 78 14.84 -6.80 2.66
C ARG A 78 15.31 -7.13 1.25
N GLU A 79 16.37 -7.93 1.13
CA GLU A 79 16.95 -8.30 -0.16
C GLU A 79 16.06 -9.23 -1.00
N GLN A 80 15.08 -9.89 -0.39
CA GLN A 80 14.14 -10.76 -1.09
C GLN A 80 12.93 -9.97 -1.60
N LEU A 81 12.50 -8.94 -0.86
CA LEU A 81 11.29 -8.18 -1.14
C LEU A 81 11.55 -6.95 -2.01
N PHE A 82 12.66 -6.26 -1.76
CA PHE A 82 12.92 -4.96 -2.36
C PHE A 82 14.16 -4.97 -3.26
N GLU A 83 14.02 -4.34 -4.40
CA GLU A 83 15.14 -3.99 -5.27
C GLU A 83 15.86 -2.77 -4.71
N ARG A 84 15.08 -1.79 -4.23
CA ARG A 84 15.58 -0.54 -3.68
C ARG A 84 14.69 -0.06 -2.52
N VAL A 85 15.33 0.45 -1.47
CA VAL A 85 14.68 1.12 -0.34
C VAL A 85 15.40 2.44 -0.11
N GLU A 86 14.69 3.54 -0.25
CA GLU A 86 15.25 4.88 -0.13
C GLU A 86 14.55 5.67 0.96
N ILE A 87 15.32 6.39 1.75
CA ILE A 87 14.81 7.33 2.74
C ILE A 87 14.92 8.74 2.16
N VAL A 88 13.75 9.37 1.97
CA VAL A 88 13.67 10.75 1.47
C VAL A 88 13.19 11.67 2.58
N ARG A 89 13.88 12.78 2.78
CA ARG A 89 13.53 13.75 3.83
C ARG A 89 12.10 14.27 3.65
N PRO A 90 11.36 14.49 4.74
CA PRO A 90 11.79 14.38 6.16
C PRO A 90 11.82 12.96 6.73
N GLY A 91 11.25 11.94 6.09
CA GLY A 91 11.18 10.56 6.60
C GLY A 91 10.28 9.67 5.76
N PHE A 92 10.13 9.97 4.45
CA PHE A 92 9.45 9.07 3.52
C PHE A 92 10.29 7.82 3.29
N LEU A 93 9.64 6.67 3.28
CA LEU A 93 10.20 5.41 2.82
C LEU A 93 9.69 5.13 1.42
N ASN A 94 10.55 5.24 0.42
CA ASN A 94 10.25 4.89 -0.96
C ASN A 94 10.76 3.47 -1.24
N LEU A 95 9.87 2.62 -1.73
CA LEU A 95 10.09 1.18 -1.85
C LEU A 95 9.91 0.77 -3.31
N THR A 96 10.96 0.21 -3.91
CA THR A 96 10.90 -0.46 -5.20
C THR A 96 10.86 -1.96 -4.95
N VAL A 97 9.77 -2.60 -5.31
CA VAL A 97 9.51 -4.02 -5.07
C VAL A 97 10.18 -4.85 -6.16
N LYS A 98 10.73 -6.01 -5.81
CA LYS A 98 11.31 -6.90 -6.82
C LYS A 98 10.25 -7.40 -7.81
N PRO A 99 10.58 -7.45 -9.12
CA PRO A 99 9.65 -7.94 -10.15
C PRO A 99 9.05 -9.32 -9.85
N ALA A 100 9.82 -10.19 -9.18
CA ALA A 100 9.36 -11.52 -8.79
C ALA A 100 8.10 -11.50 -7.91
N LEU A 101 7.92 -10.48 -7.06
CA LEU A 101 6.72 -10.35 -6.23
C LEU A 101 5.48 -9.98 -7.06
N TRP A 102 5.64 -9.19 -8.10
CA TRP A 102 4.55 -8.91 -9.03
C TRP A 102 4.16 -10.16 -9.83
N GLN A 103 5.13 -11.01 -10.15
CA GLN A 103 4.86 -12.29 -10.81
C GLN A 103 4.09 -13.26 -9.90
N GLU A 104 4.32 -13.25 -8.59
CA GLU A 104 3.52 -14.05 -7.65
C GLU A 104 2.04 -13.62 -7.63
N VAL A 105 1.74 -12.33 -7.86
CA VAL A 105 0.35 -11.87 -8.01
C VAL A 105 -0.34 -12.54 -9.20
N LEU A 106 0.37 -12.78 -10.29
CA LEU A 106 -0.20 -13.48 -11.45
C LEU A 106 -0.60 -14.92 -11.11
N LYS A 107 0.22 -15.62 -10.33
CA LYS A 107 -0.11 -16.97 -9.84
C LYS A 107 -1.32 -16.95 -8.92
N GLU A 108 -1.44 -15.93 -8.08
CA GLU A 108 -2.59 -15.74 -7.20
C GLU A 108 -3.86 -15.50 -8.00
N ILE A 109 -3.79 -14.63 -9.02
CA ILE A 109 -4.91 -14.39 -9.95
C ILE A 109 -5.34 -15.68 -10.63
N GLU A 110 -4.39 -16.46 -11.13
CA GLU A 110 -4.65 -17.73 -11.80
C GLU A 110 -5.30 -18.75 -10.84
N SER A 111 -4.78 -18.87 -9.61
CA SER A 111 -5.29 -19.81 -8.62
C SER A 111 -6.72 -19.47 -8.15
N GLN A 112 -7.02 -18.19 -7.96
CA GLN A 112 -8.35 -17.73 -7.54
C GLN A 112 -9.34 -17.65 -8.71
N GLY A 113 -8.87 -17.50 -9.93
CA GLY A 113 -9.69 -17.42 -11.13
C GLY A 113 -10.82 -16.38 -10.98
N ALA A 114 -12.06 -16.81 -11.21
CA ALA A 114 -13.23 -15.93 -11.11
C ALA A 114 -13.55 -15.42 -9.68
N ALA A 115 -12.85 -15.89 -8.66
CA ALA A 115 -12.98 -15.38 -7.29
C ALA A 115 -12.03 -14.21 -7.00
N TYR A 116 -10.99 -14.01 -7.80
CA TYR A 116 -10.06 -12.91 -7.61
C TYR A 116 -10.76 -11.55 -7.66
N GLY A 117 -10.43 -10.69 -6.71
CA GLY A 117 -11.05 -9.38 -6.56
C GLY A 117 -12.43 -9.36 -5.91
N LYS A 118 -13.02 -10.52 -5.60
CA LYS A 118 -14.27 -10.56 -4.84
C LYS A 118 -14.02 -10.25 -3.38
N ALA A 119 -14.86 -9.38 -2.81
CA ALA A 119 -14.82 -9.03 -1.40
C ALA A 119 -16.24 -8.86 -0.85
N ASP A 120 -16.48 -9.26 0.39
CA ASP A 120 -17.74 -9.02 1.09
C ASP A 120 -17.73 -7.67 1.82
N LEU A 121 -17.51 -6.60 1.06
CA LEU A 121 -17.53 -5.23 1.60
C LEU A 121 -18.95 -4.77 1.95
N GLY A 122 -19.94 -5.33 1.27
CA GLY A 122 -21.34 -5.01 1.46
C GLY A 122 -21.95 -5.59 2.74
N ARG A 123 -21.40 -6.67 3.28
CA ARG A 123 -21.91 -7.37 4.47
C ARG A 123 -23.43 -7.57 4.43
N GLY A 124 -23.94 -8.02 3.28
CA GLY A 124 -25.37 -8.21 3.06
C GLY A 124 -26.19 -6.94 2.86
N ARG A 125 -25.60 -5.75 2.79
CA ARG A 125 -26.33 -4.53 2.49
C ARG A 125 -26.82 -4.51 1.06
N ARG A 126 -28.06 -4.07 0.88
CA ARG A 126 -28.62 -3.86 -0.45
C ARG A 126 -28.04 -2.57 -1.02
N VAL A 127 -27.46 -2.63 -2.20
CA VAL A 127 -26.86 -1.49 -2.90
C VAL A 127 -27.51 -1.36 -4.26
N LEU A 128 -28.01 -0.18 -4.58
CA LEU A 128 -28.45 0.18 -5.93
C LEU A 128 -27.32 0.99 -6.57
N VAL A 129 -26.86 0.53 -7.72
CA VAL A 129 -25.86 1.26 -8.51
C VAL A 129 -26.56 1.84 -9.73
N GLU A 130 -26.51 3.15 -9.87
CA GLU A 130 -26.97 3.88 -11.03
C GLU A 130 -25.76 4.46 -11.77
N TYR A 131 -25.65 4.19 -13.05
CA TYR A 131 -24.59 4.68 -13.91
C TYR A 131 -25.12 4.88 -15.35
N VAL A 132 -24.45 5.74 -16.11
CA VAL A 132 -24.92 6.12 -17.46
C VAL A 132 -26.34 6.70 -17.45
N SER A 133 -26.67 7.50 -16.45
CA SER A 133 -27.96 8.21 -16.36
C SER A 133 -28.03 9.33 -17.42
N ALA A 134 -28.20 8.93 -18.67
CA ALA A 134 -28.28 9.85 -19.79
C ALA A 134 -29.74 10.15 -20.14
N ASN A 135 -30.04 11.42 -20.44
CA ASN A 135 -31.36 11.80 -20.96
C ASN A 135 -31.61 11.10 -22.30
N PRO A 136 -32.82 10.52 -22.53
CA PRO A 136 -33.14 9.79 -23.75
C PRO A 136 -33.50 10.74 -24.91
N THR A 137 -32.69 11.78 -25.12
CA THR A 137 -32.93 12.84 -26.10
C THR A 137 -32.22 12.63 -27.41
N GLY A 138 -31.39 11.56 -27.53
CA GLY A 138 -30.62 11.23 -28.73
C GLY A 138 -29.70 10.03 -28.51
N PRO A 139 -28.90 9.66 -29.53
CA PRO A 139 -27.94 8.56 -29.43
C PRO A 139 -26.89 8.81 -28.35
N LEU A 140 -26.43 7.74 -27.71
CA LEU A 140 -25.32 7.81 -26.76
C LEU A 140 -24.03 8.23 -27.49
N HIS A 141 -23.24 9.05 -26.85
CA HIS A 141 -21.93 9.49 -27.34
C HIS A 141 -20.79 9.07 -26.38
N VAL A 142 -19.55 9.30 -26.79
CA VAL A 142 -18.34 8.92 -26.03
C VAL A 142 -18.39 9.35 -24.56
N GLY A 143 -18.95 10.53 -24.25
CA GLY A 143 -19.11 10.97 -22.86
C GLY A 143 -19.98 10.08 -22.00
N HIS A 144 -21.04 9.47 -22.58
CA HIS A 144 -21.87 8.49 -21.89
C HIS A 144 -21.10 7.17 -21.68
N GLY A 145 -20.33 6.73 -22.68
CA GLY A 145 -19.46 5.57 -22.57
C GLY A 145 -18.41 5.69 -21.45
N ARG A 146 -17.85 6.89 -21.25
CA ARG A 146 -16.96 7.18 -20.13
C ARG A 146 -17.67 6.95 -18.79
N GLY A 147 -18.90 7.45 -18.63
CA GLY A 147 -19.67 7.25 -17.39
C GLY A 147 -20.03 5.79 -17.12
N ALA A 148 -20.04 4.94 -18.15
CA ALA A 148 -20.23 3.50 -17.99
C ALA A 148 -18.98 2.75 -17.55
N ALA A 149 -17.78 3.29 -17.85
CA ALA A 149 -16.51 2.62 -17.64
C ALA A 149 -15.83 3.02 -16.31
N VAL A 150 -16.29 4.08 -15.65
CA VAL A 150 -15.79 4.58 -14.37
C VAL A 150 -16.61 4.00 -13.22
#